data_e06513f24f596e6428436e1392bfbfc6
#
_entry.id   e06513f24f596e6428436e1392bfbfc6
#
_cell.length_a   1.000
_cell.length_b   1.000
_cell.length_c   1.000
_cell.angle_alpha   90.00
_cell.angle_beta   90.00
_cell.angle_gamma   90.00
#
_symmetry.space_group_name_H-M   'P 1'
#
loop_
_entity.id
_entity.type
_entity.pdbx_description
1 polymer ?
#
loop_
_entity_poly.entity_id
_entity_poly.type
_entity_poly.pdbx_seq_one_letter_code
_entity_poly.pdbx_strand_id
1 'polypeptide(L)'
;MADIDIKSVNKFYDKVHVIKDFSLKIKEHSFTTLVGPSGCGKSTLLRMIAGLEDINSGTISIGGKEVNNLPPKERGIAMVFQSYALYPHMTVFENMAFGLKIEKKPQEEIDHLVNEAAKILQIEDYLQRKPKQLSGGQRQRVAIGRAITRKPKVFLFDEPLSNLDASLRVQMRVELAKLHEQIDATMIYVTHDQTEAMTLSDEIVVLDKGRISQQGNPLNLYNQPSNIFVASFIGSPKMNLIPAKLINQDKDNLELVLLNKKFQIKQTIKKELKDENITVGLRPENLHISETDDFDWQSKAFVVENLGSNTFVYLESPNGPIIVECESDQNIKTGQLLKIKFDTNKFNLFNDHDSII
;
A
#
# COMPACT_ATOMS: atom_id res chain seq x y z
N MET A 1 -13.88 18.22 -6.89
CA MET A 1 -12.58 17.51 -6.79
C MET A 1 -11.49 18.49 -6.43
N ALA A 2 -10.37 18.03 -5.92
CA ALA A 2 -9.20 18.86 -5.68
C ALA A 2 -7.94 17.98 -5.75
N ASP A 3 -6.93 18.47 -6.43
CA ASP A 3 -5.57 17.95 -6.33
C ASP A 3 -4.93 18.33 -4.98
N ILE A 4 -3.86 17.62 -4.62
CA ILE A 4 -3.08 17.95 -3.43
C ILE A 4 -1.63 18.09 -3.86
N ASP A 5 -1.02 19.21 -3.53
CA ASP A 5 0.37 19.48 -3.83
C ASP A 5 1.14 19.75 -2.53
N ILE A 6 2.07 18.86 -2.22
CA ILE A 6 2.93 18.92 -1.04
C ILE A 6 4.34 19.22 -1.52
N LYS A 7 4.96 20.32 -1.03
CA LYS A 7 6.28 20.77 -1.47
C LYS A 7 7.20 20.93 -0.29
N SER A 8 8.29 20.16 -0.29
CA SER A 8 9.42 20.24 0.65
C SER A 8 8.98 20.31 2.11
N VAL A 9 7.94 19.54 2.47
CA VAL A 9 7.39 19.56 3.81
C VAL A 9 8.31 18.84 4.79
N ASN A 10 8.54 19.47 5.92
CA ASN A 10 9.31 18.94 7.03
C ASN A 10 8.48 18.94 8.31
N LYS A 11 8.63 17.87 9.12
CA LYS A 11 8.01 17.74 10.43
C LYS A 11 9.00 17.22 11.45
N PHE A 12 9.11 17.96 12.54
CA PHE A 12 9.89 17.57 13.72
C PHE A 12 8.97 17.41 14.94
N TYR A 13 9.25 16.40 15.75
CA TYR A 13 8.79 16.29 17.12
C TYR A 13 10.02 16.39 18.01
N ASP A 14 10.16 17.49 18.71
CA ASP A 14 11.38 17.84 19.44
C ASP A 14 12.61 17.74 18.54
N LYS A 15 13.50 16.77 18.79
CA LYS A 15 14.72 16.51 18.02
C LYS A 15 14.55 15.47 16.93
N VAL A 16 13.38 14.81 16.84
CA VAL A 16 13.15 13.72 15.87
C VAL A 16 12.60 14.29 14.57
N HIS A 17 13.33 14.16 13.48
CA HIS A 17 12.88 14.54 12.14
C HIS A 17 12.05 13.41 11.52
N VAL A 18 10.73 13.53 11.59
CA VAL A 18 9.77 12.46 11.21
C VAL A 18 9.43 12.51 9.72
N ILE A 19 9.20 13.69 9.16
CA ILE A 19 8.97 13.91 7.72
C ILE A 19 10.08 14.80 7.19
N LYS A 20 10.74 14.36 6.11
CA LYS A 20 12.03 14.90 5.67
C LYS A 20 11.97 15.34 4.21
N ASP A 21 11.85 16.65 3.97
CA ASP A 21 11.83 17.26 2.63
C ASP A 21 10.85 16.52 1.70
N PHE A 22 9.63 16.34 2.18
CA PHE A 22 8.62 15.49 1.54
C PHE A 22 7.87 16.27 0.47
N SER A 23 7.94 15.80 -0.77
CA SER A 23 7.22 16.39 -1.90
C SER A 23 6.40 15.32 -2.61
N LEU A 24 5.10 15.58 -2.79
CA LEU A 24 4.17 14.66 -3.42
C LEU A 24 3.05 15.44 -4.10
N LYS A 25 2.72 15.06 -5.32
CA LYS A 25 1.55 15.58 -6.04
C LYS A 25 0.53 14.47 -6.23
N ILE A 26 -0.66 14.66 -5.67
CA ILE A 26 -1.80 13.74 -5.78
C ILE A 26 -2.79 14.34 -6.77
N LYS A 27 -3.15 13.58 -7.80
CA LYS A 27 -4.05 14.03 -8.86
C LYS A 27 -5.50 14.09 -8.35
N GLU A 28 -6.29 14.96 -8.96
CA GLU A 28 -7.75 14.94 -8.76
C GLU A 28 -8.33 13.55 -9.05
N HIS A 29 -9.32 13.15 -8.28
CA HIS A 29 -10.05 11.90 -8.44
C HIS A 29 -9.18 10.63 -8.37
N SER A 30 -7.94 10.70 -7.86
CA SER A 30 -7.12 9.52 -7.67
C SER A 30 -7.31 8.89 -6.30
N PHE A 31 -7.18 7.57 -6.23
CA PHE A 31 -7.03 6.81 -5.01
C PHE A 31 -5.53 6.59 -4.75
N THR A 32 -4.96 7.40 -3.87
CA THR A 32 -3.53 7.33 -3.53
C THR A 32 -3.33 6.67 -2.18
N THR A 33 -2.56 5.58 -2.14
CA THR A 33 -2.27 4.88 -0.88
C THR A 33 -0.86 5.15 -0.40
N LEU A 34 -0.74 5.51 0.87
CA LEU A 34 0.52 5.67 1.59
C LEU A 34 0.83 4.38 2.36
N VAL A 35 1.92 3.72 2.02
CA VAL A 35 2.36 2.47 2.67
C VAL A 35 3.78 2.61 3.22
N GLY A 36 4.14 1.74 4.15
CA GLY A 36 5.48 1.71 4.72
C GLY A 36 5.50 1.11 6.13
N PRO A 37 6.67 0.87 6.72
CA PRO A 37 6.81 0.33 8.07
C PRO A 37 6.13 1.19 9.13
N SER A 38 5.87 0.61 10.30
CA SER A 38 5.39 1.37 11.45
C SER A 38 6.38 2.47 11.81
N GLY A 39 5.86 3.68 12.10
CA GLY A 39 6.70 4.82 12.46
C GLY A 39 7.37 5.56 11.30
N CYS A 40 7.15 5.19 10.03
CA CYS A 40 7.76 5.92 8.90
C CYS A 40 7.12 7.28 8.57
N GLY A 41 6.02 7.67 9.28
CA GLY A 41 5.41 9.00 9.15
C GLY A 41 4.07 9.07 8.42
N LYS A 42 3.45 7.97 8.00
CA LYS A 42 2.18 7.93 7.23
C LYS A 42 1.04 8.71 7.90
N SER A 43 0.67 8.32 9.12
CA SER A 43 -0.41 8.99 9.86
C SER A 43 -0.07 10.43 10.23
N THR A 44 1.22 10.74 10.46
CA THR A 44 1.68 12.12 10.66
C THR A 44 1.43 12.96 9.42
N LEU A 45 1.80 12.46 8.23
CA LEU A 45 1.57 13.13 6.95
C LEU A 45 0.06 13.33 6.72
N LEU A 46 -0.75 12.30 6.95
CA LEU A 46 -2.21 12.39 6.81
C LEU A 46 -2.80 13.46 7.72
N ARG A 47 -2.35 13.54 9.00
CA ARG A 47 -2.79 14.55 9.96
C ARG A 47 -2.34 15.96 9.59
N MET A 48 -1.15 16.13 8.99
CA MET A 48 -0.71 17.43 8.47
C MET A 48 -1.58 17.90 7.31
N ILE A 49 -1.96 17.01 6.38
CA ILE A 49 -2.91 17.32 5.31
C ILE A 49 -4.27 17.71 5.89
N ALA A 50 -4.71 16.99 6.94
CA ALA A 50 -5.96 17.26 7.64
C ALA A 50 -5.95 18.58 8.42
N GLY A 51 -4.79 19.16 8.72
CA GLY A 51 -4.66 20.33 9.62
C GLY A 51 -4.85 19.98 11.08
N LEU A 52 -4.67 18.71 11.44
CA LEU A 52 -4.65 18.22 12.83
C LEU A 52 -3.24 18.25 13.41
N GLU A 53 -2.25 18.49 12.58
CA GLU A 53 -0.83 18.59 12.92
C GLU A 53 -0.19 19.69 12.08
N ASP A 54 0.61 20.54 12.68
CA ASP A 54 1.31 21.60 11.98
C ASP A 54 2.57 21.07 11.28
N ILE A 55 2.93 21.69 10.17
CA ILE A 55 4.23 21.49 9.50
C ILE A 55 5.27 22.45 10.07
N ASN A 56 6.56 22.08 10.01
CA ASN A 56 7.63 22.97 10.42
C ASN A 56 8.14 23.84 9.27
N SER A 57 8.10 23.33 8.03
CA SER A 57 8.44 24.07 6.81
C SER A 57 7.82 23.41 5.59
N GLY A 58 7.85 24.08 4.45
CA GLY A 58 7.25 23.64 3.19
C GLY A 58 5.82 24.13 3.04
N THR A 59 5.11 23.61 2.03
CA THR A 59 3.73 24.02 1.72
C THR A 59 2.85 22.81 1.42
N ILE A 60 1.59 22.88 1.83
CA ILE A 60 0.52 21.96 1.45
C ILE A 60 -0.57 22.81 0.79
N SER A 61 -0.94 22.43 -0.44
CA SER A 61 -2.02 23.04 -1.19
C SER A 61 -3.10 22.02 -1.54
N ILE A 62 -4.37 22.42 -1.48
CA ILE A 62 -5.54 21.61 -1.86
C ILE A 62 -6.36 22.41 -2.87
N GLY A 63 -6.53 21.86 -4.08
CA GLY A 63 -7.22 22.56 -5.17
C GLY A 63 -6.57 23.90 -5.52
N GLY A 64 -5.24 23.93 -5.57
CA GLY A 64 -4.43 25.13 -5.85
C GLY A 64 -4.38 26.18 -4.73
N LYS A 65 -5.07 25.97 -3.60
CA LYS A 65 -5.06 26.89 -2.45
C LYS A 65 -4.13 26.36 -1.36
N GLU A 66 -3.19 27.16 -0.88
CA GLU A 66 -2.38 26.84 0.29
C GLU A 66 -3.24 26.73 1.55
N VAL A 67 -3.03 25.66 2.32
CA VAL A 67 -3.85 25.33 3.50
C VAL A 67 -3.06 25.25 4.80
N ASN A 68 -1.77 25.61 4.81
CA ASN A 68 -0.91 25.50 5.97
C ASN A 68 -1.53 26.08 7.25
N ASN A 69 -2.07 27.29 7.15
CA ASN A 69 -2.64 28.05 8.27
C ASN A 69 -4.17 27.90 8.40
N LEU A 70 -4.80 27.05 7.58
CA LEU A 70 -6.24 26.84 7.64
C LEU A 70 -6.59 25.75 8.68
N PRO A 71 -7.59 25.96 9.55
CA PRO A 71 -8.09 24.93 10.43
C PRO A 71 -8.76 23.80 9.62
N PRO A 72 -8.87 22.57 10.16
CA PRO A 72 -9.40 21.40 9.45
C PRO A 72 -10.73 21.63 8.73
N LYS A 73 -11.65 22.36 9.39
CA LYS A 73 -13.01 22.65 8.84
C LYS A 73 -13.00 23.47 7.53
N GLU A 74 -11.93 24.23 7.27
CA GLU A 74 -11.81 25.13 6.12
C GLU A 74 -11.00 24.53 4.96
N ARG A 75 -10.44 23.32 5.14
CA ARG A 75 -9.62 22.62 4.13
C ARG A 75 -10.46 21.86 3.10
N GLY A 76 -11.78 21.73 3.31
CA GLY A 76 -12.68 21.00 2.39
C GLY A 76 -12.44 19.49 2.38
N ILE A 77 -11.97 18.92 3.48
CA ILE A 77 -11.62 17.52 3.66
C ILE A 77 -12.55 16.81 4.64
N ALA A 78 -12.62 15.47 4.53
CA ALA A 78 -13.16 14.62 5.59
C ALA A 78 -12.16 13.51 5.93
N MET A 79 -12.10 13.13 7.22
CA MET A 79 -11.19 12.10 7.71
C MET A 79 -11.94 10.98 8.39
N VAL A 80 -11.60 9.74 8.04
CA VAL A 80 -12.06 8.50 8.68
C VAL A 80 -10.89 7.94 9.49
N PHE A 81 -11.07 7.84 10.79
CA PHE A 81 -10.04 7.38 11.73
C PHE A 81 -10.08 5.87 11.90
N GLN A 82 -8.97 5.28 12.29
CA GLN A 82 -8.81 3.86 12.61
C GLN A 82 -9.81 3.37 13.66
N SER A 83 -10.13 4.19 14.66
CA SER A 83 -11.10 3.88 15.72
C SER A 83 -12.55 4.17 15.35
N TYR A 84 -12.81 4.58 14.07
CA TYR A 84 -14.09 5.09 13.57
C TYR A 84 -14.55 6.40 14.24
N ALA A 85 -14.17 6.68 15.47
CA ALA A 85 -14.46 7.87 16.25
C ALA A 85 -15.97 8.25 16.24
N LEU A 86 -16.85 7.24 16.35
CA LEU A 86 -18.30 7.47 16.42
C LEU A 86 -18.69 7.95 17.83
N TYR A 87 -19.69 8.83 17.88
CA TYR A 87 -20.29 9.29 19.12
C TYR A 87 -21.19 8.18 19.69
N PRO A 88 -20.83 7.53 20.82
CA PRO A 88 -21.50 6.30 21.26
C PRO A 88 -22.93 6.52 21.78
N HIS A 89 -23.26 7.74 22.20
CA HIS A 89 -24.58 8.14 22.69
C HIS A 89 -25.56 8.53 21.59
N MET A 90 -25.06 8.83 20.38
CA MET A 90 -25.83 9.22 19.21
C MET A 90 -26.24 8.00 18.36
N THR A 91 -27.38 8.09 17.68
CA THR A 91 -27.79 7.13 16.65
C THR A 91 -26.89 7.22 15.41
N VAL A 92 -27.03 6.28 14.48
CA VAL A 92 -26.37 6.33 13.16
C VAL A 92 -26.73 7.62 12.43
N PHE A 93 -28.02 7.94 12.36
CA PHE A 93 -28.50 9.18 11.74
C PHE A 93 -27.84 10.41 12.38
N GLU A 94 -27.83 10.50 13.70
CA GLU A 94 -27.25 11.63 14.43
C GLU A 94 -25.73 11.74 14.23
N ASN A 95 -25.02 10.61 14.17
CA ASN A 95 -23.58 10.58 13.84
C ASN A 95 -23.32 11.15 12.44
N MET A 96 -24.10 10.74 11.44
CA MET A 96 -23.97 11.21 10.05
C MET A 96 -24.39 12.68 9.92
N ALA A 97 -25.42 13.10 10.61
CA ALA A 97 -25.95 14.47 10.59
C ALA A 97 -25.09 15.48 11.38
N PHE A 98 -24.20 15.02 12.24
CA PHE A 98 -23.51 15.86 13.22
C PHE A 98 -22.78 17.07 12.59
N GLY A 99 -22.00 16.82 11.53
CA GLY A 99 -21.29 17.89 10.81
C GLY A 99 -22.24 18.93 10.19
N LEU A 100 -23.32 18.46 9.57
CA LEU A 100 -24.33 19.31 8.94
C LEU A 100 -25.07 20.18 9.97
N LYS A 101 -25.36 19.64 11.15
CA LYS A 101 -25.94 20.40 12.26
C LYS A 101 -25.03 21.53 12.76
N ILE A 102 -23.71 21.27 12.85
CA ILE A 102 -22.72 22.30 13.19
C ILE A 102 -22.69 23.41 12.13
N GLU A 103 -22.83 23.04 10.86
CA GLU A 103 -22.91 23.97 9.73
C GLU A 103 -24.28 24.69 9.65
N LYS A 104 -25.22 24.39 10.58
CA LYS A 104 -26.57 24.96 10.65
C LYS A 104 -27.38 24.78 9.37
N LYS A 105 -27.23 23.64 8.69
CA LYS A 105 -28.02 23.27 7.53
C LYS A 105 -29.52 23.10 7.89
N PRO A 106 -30.45 23.39 6.98
CA PRO A 106 -31.88 23.11 7.16
C PRO A 106 -32.13 21.61 7.41
N GLN A 107 -33.14 21.27 8.21
CA GLN A 107 -33.42 19.86 8.56
C GLN A 107 -33.74 19.01 7.31
N GLU A 108 -34.47 19.54 6.35
CA GLU A 108 -34.77 18.86 5.09
C GLU A 108 -33.52 18.52 4.27
N GLU A 109 -32.51 19.41 4.24
CA GLU A 109 -31.21 19.15 3.60
C GLU A 109 -30.43 18.08 4.37
N ILE A 110 -30.47 18.12 5.71
CA ILE A 110 -29.82 17.09 6.56
C ILE A 110 -30.44 15.72 6.28
N ASP A 111 -31.76 15.63 6.29
CA ASP A 111 -32.48 14.38 6.06
C ASP A 111 -32.17 13.83 4.65
N HIS A 112 -32.16 14.67 3.64
CA HIS A 112 -31.82 14.29 2.28
C HIS A 112 -30.40 13.74 2.18
N LEU A 113 -29.36 14.46 2.67
CA LEU A 113 -27.96 14.09 2.57
C LEU A 113 -27.65 12.83 3.39
N VAL A 114 -28.27 12.67 4.58
CA VAL A 114 -28.07 11.47 5.39
C VAL A 114 -28.69 10.25 4.71
N ASN A 115 -29.91 10.35 4.18
CA ASN A 115 -30.56 9.24 3.49
C ASN A 115 -29.83 8.87 2.18
N GLU A 116 -29.37 9.86 1.41
CA GLU A 116 -28.53 9.62 0.23
C GLU A 116 -27.27 8.83 0.59
N ALA A 117 -26.52 9.28 1.60
CA ALA A 117 -25.32 8.60 2.06
C ALA A 117 -25.62 7.20 2.65
N ALA A 118 -26.72 7.05 3.39
CA ALA A 118 -27.14 5.76 3.94
C ALA A 118 -27.45 4.76 2.82
N LYS A 119 -28.09 5.20 1.74
CA LYS A 119 -28.39 4.37 0.57
C LYS A 119 -27.12 3.90 -0.15
N ILE A 120 -26.17 4.81 -0.38
CA ILE A 120 -24.87 4.47 -0.99
C ILE A 120 -24.18 3.37 -0.18
N LEU A 121 -24.25 3.45 1.14
CA LEU A 121 -23.55 2.55 2.07
C LEU A 121 -24.39 1.35 2.52
N GLN A 122 -25.65 1.25 2.05
CA GLN A 122 -26.59 0.16 2.41
C GLN A 122 -26.79 0.03 3.94
N ILE A 123 -27.03 1.16 4.63
CA ILE A 123 -27.22 1.22 6.09
C ILE A 123 -28.52 1.89 6.50
N GLU A 124 -29.51 2.02 5.60
CA GLU A 124 -30.80 2.64 5.85
C GLU A 124 -31.51 2.02 7.07
N ASP A 125 -31.52 0.70 7.18
CA ASP A 125 -32.17 -0.04 8.27
C ASP A 125 -31.53 0.18 9.63
N TYR A 126 -30.34 0.79 9.65
CA TYR A 126 -29.57 1.00 10.89
C TYR A 126 -29.62 2.45 11.38
N LEU A 127 -30.27 3.37 10.68
CA LEU A 127 -30.25 4.82 10.98
C LEU A 127 -30.64 5.15 12.44
N GLN A 128 -31.56 4.38 13.03
CA GLN A 128 -32.04 4.58 14.40
C GLN A 128 -31.24 3.82 15.45
N ARG A 129 -30.28 2.98 15.04
CA ARG A 129 -29.43 2.21 15.99
C ARG A 129 -28.29 3.07 16.53
N LYS A 130 -27.76 2.67 17.69
CA LYS A 130 -26.54 3.25 18.28
C LYS A 130 -25.32 2.40 17.94
N PRO A 131 -24.10 2.95 17.94
CA PRO A 131 -22.87 2.24 17.59
C PRO A 131 -22.66 0.89 18.30
N LYS A 132 -23.08 0.78 19.56
CA LYS A 132 -23.00 -0.48 20.32
C LYS A 132 -23.84 -1.64 19.75
N GLN A 133 -24.82 -1.33 18.91
CA GLN A 133 -25.74 -2.31 18.29
C GLN A 133 -25.29 -2.70 16.88
N LEU A 134 -24.10 -2.27 16.45
CA LEU A 134 -23.58 -2.46 15.12
C LEU A 134 -22.35 -3.39 15.11
N SER A 135 -22.18 -4.15 14.02
CA SER A 135 -20.95 -4.89 13.74
C SER A 135 -19.78 -3.94 13.43
N GLY A 136 -18.55 -4.46 13.36
CA GLY A 136 -17.37 -3.69 12.98
C GLY A 136 -17.54 -2.98 11.63
N GLY A 137 -17.94 -3.71 10.58
CA GLY A 137 -18.15 -3.16 9.25
C GLY A 137 -19.29 -2.15 9.19
N GLN A 138 -20.40 -2.38 9.94
CA GLN A 138 -21.48 -1.40 10.03
C GLN A 138 -20.99 -0.10 10.68
N ARG A 139 -20.20 -0.17 11.76
CA ARG A 139 -19.59 1.03 12.37
C ARG A 139 -18.69 1.77 11.40
N GLN A 140 -17.92 1.06 10.61
CA GLN A 140 -17.07 1.65 9.58
C GLN A 140 -17.90 2.37 8.51
N ARG A 141 -18.95 1.73 7.97
CA ARG A 141 -19.87 2.38 7.01
C ARG A 141 -20.48 3.66 7.59
N VAL A 142 -20.84 3.66 8.86
CA VAL A 142 -21.33 4.88 9.54
C VAL A 142 -20.26 5.97 9.60
N ALA A 143 -19.00 5.63 9.89
CA ALA A 143 -17.91 6.58 9.91
C ALA A 143 -17.62 7.17 8.52
N ILE A 144 -17.69 6.35 7.47
CA ILE A 144 -17.63 6.79 6.07
C ILE A 144 -18.83 7.67 5.72
N GLY A 145 -20.05 7.28 6.12
CA GLY A 145 -21.28 8.03 5.90
C GLY A 145 -21.22 9.44 6.50
N ARG A 146 -20.72 9.55 7.74
CA ARG A 146 -20.46 10.85 8.37
C ARG A 146 -19.48 11.73 7.57
N ALA A 147 -18.55 11.12 6.86
CA ALA A 147 -17.63 11.83 5.99
C ALA A 147 -18.30 12.24 4.65
N ILE A 148 -19.07 11.36 4.03
CA ILE A 148 -19.75 11.58 2.75
C ILE A 148 -20.77 12.70 2.83
N THR A 149 -21.58 12.76 3.91
CA THR A 149 -22.64 13.77 4.08
C THR A 149 -22.16 15.22 3.92
N ARG A 150 -20.87 15.47 4.20
CA ARG A 150 -20.25 16.79 4.05
C ARG A 150 -19.79 17.10 2.63
N LYS A 151 -19.92 16.17 1.67
CA LYS A 151 -19.47 16.30 0.27
C LYS A 151 -18.05 16.89 0.16
N PRO A 152 -17.05 16.27 0.82
CA PRO A 152 -15.69 16.80 0.82
C PRO A 152 -15.05 16.65 -0.55
N LYS A 153 -14.09 17.52 -0.87
CA LYS A 153 -13.26 17.42 -2.08
C LYS A 153 -12.18 16.33 -1.97
N VAL A 154 -11.76 16.02 -0.73
CA VAL A 154 -10.72 15.06 -0.41
C VAL A 154 -11.15 14.19 0.78
N PHE A 155 -11.03 12.88 0.63
CA PHE A 155 -11.17 11.91 1.72
C PHE A 155 -9.82 11.46 2.23
N LEU A 156 -9.67 11.40 3.54
CA LEU A 156 -8.49 10.89 4.23
C LEU A 156 -8.87 9.67 5.06
N PHE A 157 -8.21 8.54 4.85
CA PHE A 157 -8.45 7.29 5.57
C PHE A 157 -7.19 6.88 6.35
N ASP A 158 -7.26 6.84 7.67
CA ASP A 158 -6.16 6.42 8.56
C ASP A 158 -6.41 4.97 9.03
N GLU A 159 -5.86 3.99 8.33
CA GLU A 159 -5.98 2.54 8.57
C GLU A 159 -7.43 2.06 8.84
N PRO A 160 -8.40 2.38 7.97
CA PRO A 160 -9.82 2.21 8.31
C PRO A 160 -10.25 0.74 8.42
N LEU A 161 -9.52 -0.22 7.83
CA LEU A 161 -9.86 -1.64 7.83
C LEU A 161 -9.12 -2.47 8.88
N SER A 162 -8.16 -1.88 9.61
CA SER A 162 -7.26 -2.62 10.51
C SER A 162 -7.97 -3.36 11.65
N ASN A 163 -9.14 -2.86 12.09
CA ASN A 163 -9.92 -3.43 13.20
C ASN A 163 -10.99 -4.45 12.74
N LEU A 164 -10.95 -4.89 11.48
CA LEU A 164 -11.90 -5.86 10.92
C LEU A 164 -11.27 -7.25 10.79
N ASP A 165 -12.09 -8.29 10.89
CA ASP A 165 -11.69 -9.63 10.53
C ASP A 165 -11.41 -9.77 9.03
N ALA A 166 -10.73 -10.86 8.63
CA ALA A 166 -10.26 -11.06 7.25
C ALA A 166 -11.40 -11.06 6.22
N SER A 167 -12.52 -11.74 6.52
CA SER A 167 -13.66 -11.82 5.60
C SER A 167 -14.31 -10.47 5.37
N LEU A 168 -14.56 -9.74 6.47
CA LEU A 168 -15.16 -8.42 6.41
C LEU A 168 -14.23 -7.41 5.73
N ARG A 169 -12.90 -7.54 5.91
CA ARG A 169 -11.92 -6.70 5.24
C ARG A 169 -11.98 -6.85 3.71
N VAL A 170 -12.12 -8.09 3.20
CA VAL A 170 -12.30 -8.34 1.76
C VAL A 170 -13.55 -7.62 1.23
N GLN A 171 -14.69 -7.79 1.92
CA GLN A 171 -15.95 -7.14 1.54
C GLN A 171 -15.81 -5.62 1.52
N MET A 172 -15.21 -5.03 2.58
CA MET A 172 -15.07 -3.59 2.71
C MET A 172 -14.10 -2.98 1.67
N ARG A 173 -13.10 -3.72 1.20
CA ARG A 173 -12.26 -3.27 0.08
C ARG A 173 -13.08 -3.11 -1.20
N VAL A 174 -13.92 -4.10 -1.53
CA VAL A 174 -14.81 -4.02 -2.70
C VAL A 174 -15.76 -2.82 -2.59
N GLU A 175 -16.28 -2.55 -1.39
CA GLU A 175 -17.16 -1.41 -1.15
C GLU A 175 -16.44 -0.06 -1.28
N LEU A 176 -15.20 0.04 -0.77
CA LEU A 176 -14.38 1.24 -0.92
C LEU A 176 -14.03 1.53 -2.38
N ALA A 177 -13.71 0.48 -3.17
CA ALA A 177 -13.47 0.64 -4.61
C ALA A 177 -14.71 1.18 -5.33
N LYS A 178 -15.90 0.59 -5.08
CA LYS A 178 -17.17 1.08 -5.62
C LYS A 178 -17.49 2.51 -5.18
N LEU A 179 -17.21 2.82 -3.91
CA LEU A 179 -17.42 4.15 -3.36
C LEU A 179 -16.55 5.18 -4.08
N HIS A 180 -15.30 4.86 -4.37
CA HIS A 180 -14.40 5.74 -5.11
C HIS A 180 -14.93 6.07 -6.50
N GLU A 181 -15.47 5.08 -7.23
CA GLU A 181 -16.11 5.30 -8.54
C GLU A 181 -17.38 6.16 -8.46
N GLN A 182 -18.12 6.09 -7.34
CA GLN A 182 -19.40 6.79 -7.17
C GLN A 182 -19.24 8.21 -6.64
N ILE A 183 -18.15 8.50 -5.94
CA ILE A 183 -17.93 9.79 -5.28
C ILE A 183 -16.88 10.58 -6.06
N ASP A 184 -17.25 11.81 -6.41
CA ASP A 184 -16.38 12.74 -7.10
C ASP A 184 -15.39 13.43 -6.14
N ALA A 185 -14.46 12.63 -5.60
CA ALA A 185 -13.49 13.11 -4.61
C ALA A 185 -12.13 12.40 -4.75
N THR A 186 -11.07 13.10 -4.37
CA THR A 186 -9.72 12.53 -4.25
C THR A 186 -9.60 11.77 -2.94
N MET A 187 -8.98 10.59 -2.96
CA MET A 187 -8.83 9.74 -1.78
C MET A 187 -7.37 9.53 -1.41
N ILE A 188 -7.03 9.76 -0.14
CA ILE A 188 -5.73 9.37 0.44
C ILE A 188 -5.99 8.30 1.49
N TYR A 189 -5.33 7.18 1.34
CA TYR A 189 -5.51 6.00 2.17
C TYR A 189 -4.20 5.60 2.82
N VAL A 190 -4.19 5.44 4.13
CA VAL A 190 -3.05 4.91 4.87
C VAL A 190 -3.34 3.47 5.27
N THR A 191 -2.42 2.58 4.96
CA THR A 191 -2.47 1.18 5.40
C THR A 191 -1.08 0.59 5.61
N HIS A 192 -1.01 -0.50 6.34
CA HIS A 192 0.14 -1.40 6.41
C HIS A 192 -0.13 -2.72 5.67
N ASP A 193 -1.36 -2.92 5.16
CA ASP A 193 -1.76 -4.10 4.39
C ASP A 193 -1.46 -3.87 2.90
N GLN A 194 -0.57 -4.70 2.36
CA GLN A 194 -0.16 -4.61 0.95
C GLN A 194 -1.30 -4.96 -0.01
N THR A 195 -2.17 -5.89 0.38
CA THR A 195 -3.31 -6.29 -0.46
C THR A 195 -4.28 -5.13 -0.63
N GLU A 196 -4.52 -4.35 0.43
CA GLU A 196 -5.33 -3.12 0.34
C GLU A 196 -4.70 -2.14 -0.65
N ALA A 197 -3.40 -1.87 -0.50
CA ALA A 197 -2.69 -0.96 -1.39
C ALA A 197 -2.72 -1.43 -2.85
N MET A 198 -2.40 -2.70 -3.10
CA MET A 198 -2.33 -3.25 -4.46
C MET A 198 -3.70 -3.30 -5.17
N THR A 199 -4.80 -3.43 -4.41
CA THR A 199 -6.15 -3.63 -4.99
C THR A 199 -6.99 -2.37 -5.09
N LEU A 200 -6.73 -1.35 -4.25
CA LEU A 200 -7.54 -0.14 -4.19
C LEU A 200 -6.93 1.05 -4.93
N SER A 201 -5.61 1.06 -5.14
CA SER A 201 -4.91 2.29 -5.50
C SER A 201 -4.71 2.46 -6.99
N ASP A 202 -4.90 3.68 -7.47
CA ASP A 202 -4.34 4.15 -8.74
C ASP A 202 -2.82 4.38 -8.60
N GLU A 203 -2.40 4.88 -7.43
CA GLU A 203 -1.02 5.19 -7.12
C GLU A 203 -0.66 4.79 -5.67
N ILE A 204 0.45 4.10 -5.51
CA ILE A 204 1.03 3.77 -4.21
C ILE A 204 2.26 4.64 -3.98
N VAL A 205 2.37 5.20 -2.78
CA VAL A 205 3.54 5.93 -2.29
C VAL A 205 4.16 5.12 -1.15
N VAL A 206 5.34 4.57 -1.40
CA VAL A 206 6.09 3.79 -0.39
C VAL A 206 6.97 4.74 0.41
N LEU A 207 6.71 4.81 1.71
CA LEU A 207 7.48 5.64 2.64
C LEU A 207 8.51 4.82 3.40
N ASP A 208 9.74 5.34 3.49
CA ASP A 208 10.76 4.85 4.40
C ASP A 208 11.40 6.02 5.16
N LYS A 209 11.48 5.92 6.49
CA LYS A 209 12.16 6.87 7.39
C LYS A 209 11.85 8.35 7.12
N GLY A 210 10.59 8.64 6.78
CA GLY A 210 10.09 10.00 6.53
C GLY A 210 10.33 10.54 5.12
N ARG A 211 10.73 9.70 4.17
CA ARG A 211 10.94 10.03 2.75
C ARG A 211 10.13 9.11 1.85
N ILE A 212 9.89 9.54 0.62
CA ILE A 212 9.36 8.67 -0.44
C ILE A 212 10.50 7.78 -0.92
N SER A 213 10.31 6.47 -0.82
CA SER A 213 11.24 5.48 -1.40
C SER A 213 10.92 5.21 -2.87
N GLN A 214 9.64 5.05 -3.20
CA GLN A 214 9.13 4.96 -4.56
C GLN A 214 7.66 5.34 -4.60
N GLN A 215 7.20 5.90 -5.72
CA GLN A 215 5.78 6.12 -6.02
C GLN A 215 5.46 5.63 -7.43
N GLY A 216 4.24 5.19 -7.65
CA GLY A 216 3.78 4.76 -8.97
C GLY A 216 2.56 3.84 -8.90
N ASN A 217 2.18 3.33 -10.08
CA ASN A 217 1.12 2.34 -10.20
C ASN A 217 1.50 1.03 -9.46
N PRO A 218 0.54 0.33 -8.81
CA PRO A 218 0.80 -0.88 -8.05
C PRO A 218 1.64 -1.93 -8.78
N LEU A 219 1.30 -2.27 -10.02
CA LEU A 219 2.01 -3.27 -10.80
C LEU A 219 3.44 -2.83 -11.14
N ASN A 220 3.68 -1.52 -11.32
CA ASN A 220 5.03 -1.02 -11.56
C ASN A 220 5.91 -1.19 -10.32
N LEU A 221 5.39 -0.90 -9.12
CA LEU A 221 6.13 -1.10 -7.87
C LEU A 221 6.46 -2.58 -7.63
N TYR A 222 5.54 -3.46 -7.99
CA TYR A 222 5.71 -4.90 -7.86
C TYR A 222 6.76 -5.45 -8.82
N ASN A 223 6.66 -5.10 -10.10
CA ASN A 223 7.51 -5.64 -11.17
C ASN A 223 8.85 -4.92 -11.30
N GLN A 224 8.91 -3.62 -11.01
CA GLN A 224 10.08 -2.76 -11.19
C GLN A 224 10.38 -1.94 -9.93
N PRO A 225 10.71 -2.61 -8.81
CA PRO A 225 11.07 -1.89 -7.59
C PRO A 225 12.37 -1.11 -7.80
N SER A 226 12.38 0.16 -7.38
CA SER A 226 13.53 1.06 -7.56
C SER A 226 14.69 0.74 -6.63
N ASN A 227 14.47 -0.04 -5.59
CA ASN A 227 15.48 -0.42 -4.61
C ASN A 227 15.09 -1.68 -3.83
N ILE A 228 16.06 -2.25 -3.10
CA ILE A 228 15.89 -3.46 -2.30
C ILE A 228 14.80 -3.30 -1.23
N PHE A 229 14.67 -2.11 -0.65
CA PHE A 229 13.63 -1.86 0.35
C PHE A 229 12.23 -2.05 -0.25
N VAL A 230 11.93 -1.42 -1.39
CA VAL A 230 10.63 -1.58 -2.07
C VAL A 230 10.43 -3.02 -2.55
N ALA A 231 11.47 -3.66 -3.11
CA ALA A 231 11.44 -5.05 -3.54
C ALA A 231 11.05 -6.02 -2.43
N SER A 232 11.59 -5.79 -1.22
CA SER A 232 11.31 -6.60 -0.02
C SER A 232 10.04 -6.20 0.71
N PHE A 233 9.57 -4.96 0.54
CA PHE A 233 8.38 -4.45 1.20
C PHE A 233 7.10 -4.76 0.42
N ILE A 234 7.11 -4.67 -0.91
CA ILE A 234 5.95 -4.95 -1.77
C ILE A 234 5.95 -6.41 -2.21
N GLY A 235 4.87 -7.13 -1.91
CA GLY A 235 4.66 -8.54 -2.24
C GLY A 235 4.64 -9.45 -1.02
N SER A 236 3.74 -10.43 -1.04
CA SER A 236 3.62 -11.47 -0.02
C SER A 236 3.39 -12.83 -0.71
N PRO A 237 4.37 -13.74 -0.64
CA PRO A 237 5.67 -13.62 0.04
C PRO A 237 6.58 -12.53 -0.54
N LYS A 238 7.63 -12.19 0.22
CA LYS A 238 8.63 -11.21 -0.21
C LYS A 238 9.45 -11.72 -1.40
N MET A 239 10.00 -10.79 -2.18
CA MET A 239 10.97 -11.10 -3.22
C MET A 239 12.19 -11.84 -2.63
N ASN A 240 12.63 -12.89 -3.29
CA ASN A 240 13.91 -13.53 -2.98
C ASN A 240 15.05 -12.59 -3.40
N LEU A 241 15.91 -12.23 -2.48
CA LEU A 241 17.08 -11.39 -2.71
C LEU A 241 18.33 -12.25 -2.59
N ILE A 242 18.97 -12.57 -3.70
CA ILE A 242 20.06 -13.56 -3.77
C ILE A 242 21.32 -12.83 -4.19
N PRO A 243 22.41 -12.88 -3.38
CA PRO A 243 23.70 -12.34 -3.77
C PRO A 243 24.22 -13.01 -5.04
N ALA A 244 24.73 -12.22 -5.96
CA ALA A 244 25.31 -12.68 -7.22
C ALA A 244 26.60 -11.93 -7.52
N LYS A 245 27.44 -12.52 -8.36
CA LYS A 245 28.69 -11.92 -8.82
C LYS A 245 28.60 -11.61 -10.31
N LEU A 246 28.79 -10.35 -10.67
CA LEU A 246 28.89 -9.92 -12.05
C LEU A 246 30.25 -10.35 -12.63
N ILE A 247 30.26 -11.02 -13.79
CA ILE A 247 31.47 -11.43 -14.49
C ILE A 247 31.79 -10.49 -15.63
N ASN A 248 30.77 -10.18 -16.43
CA ASN A 248 30.91 -9.35 -17.61
C ASN A 248 29.65 -8.52 -17.85
N GLN A 249 29.82 -7.32 -18.42
CA GLN A 249 28.70 -6.47 -18.81
C GLN A 249 28.99 -5.82 -20.15
N ASP A 250 28.02 -5.94 -21.05
CA ASP A 250 27.86 -5.14 -22.25
C ASP A 250 26.57 -4.34 -22.14
N LYS A 251 26.33 -3.41 -23.06
CA LYS A 251 25.13 -2.53 -23.02
C LYS A 251 23.81 -3.27 -22.84
N ASP A 252 23.67 -4.46 -23.43
CA ASP A 252 22.42 -5.22 -23.45
C ASP A 252 22.58 -6.68 -22.95
N ASN A 253 23.78 -7.05 -22.48
CA ASN A 253 24.04 -8.40 -21.99
C ASN A 253 24.85 -8.35 -20.70
N LEU A 254 24.36 -9.09 -19.73
CA LEU A 254 25.04 -9.30 -18.45
C LEU A 254 25.37 -10.77 -18.27
N GLU A 255 26.59 -11.07 -17.87
CA GLU A 255 26.98 -12.39 -17.39
C GLU A 255 27.21 -12.33 -15.88
N LEU A 256 26.48 -13.15 -15.14
CA LEU A 256 26.59 -13.21 -13.67
C LEU A 256 26.62 -14.64 -13.16
N VAL A 257 27.16 -14.82 -11.96
CA VAL A 257 27.10 -16.08 -11.19
C VAL A 257 26.12 -15.92 -10.04
N LEU A 258 25.12 -16.80 -10.01
CA LEU A 258 24.09 -16.91 -8.98
C LEU A 258 24.05 -18.36 -8.51
N LEU A 259 24.16 -18.62 -7.21
CA LEU A 259 24.15 -19.97 -6.63
C LEU A 259 25.08 -20.97 -7.35
N ASN A 260 26.31 -20.54 -7.67
CA ASN A 260 27.34 -21.29 -8.38
C ASN A 260 27.02 -21.64 -9.84
N LYS A 261 25.96 -21.08 -10.44
CA LYS A 261 25.61 -21.21 -11.85
C LYS A 261 25.80 -19.90 -12.58
N LYS A 262 26.28 -19.97 -13.85
CA LYS A 262 26.40 -18.81 -14.73
C LYS A 262 25.08 -18.55 -15.46
N PHE A 263 24.70 -17.27 -15.54
CA PHE A 263 23.53 -16.80 -16.26
C PHE A 263 23.93 -15.70 -17.22
N GLN A 264 23.33 -15.73 -18.40
CA GLN A 264 23.36 -14.64 -19.36
C GLN A 264 21.98 -13.98 -19.39
N ILE A 265 21.95 -12.67 -19.13
CA ILE A 265 20.72 -11.89 -19.05
C ILE A 265 20.76 -10.83 -20.14
N LYS A 266 19.70 -10.77 -20.93
CA LYS A 266 19.51 -9.74 -21.95
C LYS A 266 18.65 -8.62 -21.34
N GLN A 267 19.30 -7.64 -20.76
CA GLN A 267 18.63 -6.47 -20.16
C GLN A 267 19.51 -5.24 -20.35
N THR A 268 18.88 -4.11 -20.68
CA THR A 268 19.56 -2.82 -20.81
C THR A 268 19.86 -2.25 -19.43
N ILE A 269 21.13 -1.94 -19.18
CA ILE A 269 21.60 -1.40 -17.90
C ILE A 269 21.47 0.13 -17.93
N LYS A 270 20.86 0.68 -16.92
CA LYS A 270 20.75 2.16 -16.76
C LYS A 270 22.06 2.81 -16.31
N LYS A 271 22.92 2.05 -15.65
CA LYS A 271 24.16 2.57 -15.06
C LYS A 271 25.26 1.52 -15.11
N GLU A 272 26.42 1.90 -15.61
CA GLU A 272 27.61 1.04 -15.60
C GLU A 272 28.01 0.67 -14.18
N LEU A 273 28.19 -0.63 -13.93
CA LEU A 273 28.49 -1.18 -12.61
C LEU A 273 30.00 -1.14 -12.41
N LYS A 274 30.42 -0.58 -11.28
CA LYS A 274 31.81 -0.59 -10.84
C LYS A 274 32.13 -1.78 -9.91
N ASP A 275 31.10 -2.29 -9.21
CA ASP A 275 31.24 -3.39 -8.28
C ASP A 275 30.84 -4.72 -8.91
N GLU A 276 31.62 -5.76 -8.62
CA GLU A 276 31.32 -7.13 -9.04
C GLU A 276 30.19 -7.76 -8.24
N ASN A 277 29.88 -7.24 -7.03
CA ASN A 277 28.84 -7.79 -6.17
C ASN A 277 27.51 -7.08 -6.44
N ILE A 278 26.51 -7.89 -6.78
CA ILE A 278 25.14 -7.42 -7.03
C ILE A 278 24.15 -8.32 -6.29
N THR A 279 22.91 -7.87 -6.17
CA THR A 279 21.81 -8.68 -5.67
C THR A 279 20.81 -8.94 -6.78
N VAL A 280 20.45 -10.19 -6.99
CA VAL A 280 19.38 -10.61 -7.89
C VAL A 280 18.09 -10.75 -7.08
N GLY A 281 17.07 -10.01 -7.47
CA GLY A 281 15.71 -10.13 -6.94
C GLY A 281 14.86 -11.02 -7.83
N LEU A 282 14.20 -12.00 -7.24
CA LEU A 282 13.27 -12.91 -7.90
C LEU A 282 11.99 -13.08 -7.09
N ARG A 283 10.84 -12.86 -7.72
CA ARG A 283 9.55 -13.16 -7.08
C ARG A 283 9.36 -14.67 -6.95
N PRO A 284 8.70 -15.16 -5.89
CA PRO A 284 8.46 -16.60 -5.67
C PRO A 284 7.81 -17.31 -6.86
N GLU A 285 6.88 -16.66 -7.55
CA GLU A 285 6.17 -17.17 -8.72
C GLU A 285 7.02 -17.27 -9.99
N ASN A 286 8.21 -16.65 -10.01
CA ASN A 286 9.15 -16.70 -11.13
C ASN A 286 10.24 -17.79 -10.96
N LEU A 287 10.09 -18.64 -9.94
CA LEU A 287 10.88 -19.82 -9.73
C LEU A 287 10.00 -21.04 -9.95
N HIS A 288 10.41 -21.93 -10.86
CA HIS A 288 9.60 -23.08 -11.24
C HIS A 288 10.28 -24.39 -10.82
N ILE A 289 9.51 -25.33 -10.29
CA ILE A 289 9.99 -26.66 -9.99
C ILE A 289 10.12 -27.43 -11.31
N SER A 290 11.33 -27.93 -11.59
CA SER A 290 11.61 -28.72 -12.80
C SER A 290 11.53 -30.20 -12.49
N GLU A 291 10.81 -30.95 -13.31
CA GLU A 291 10.76 -32.42 -13.27
C GLU A 291 11.86 -33.05 -14.14
N THR A 292 12.56 -32.24 -14.93
CA THR A 292 13.59 -32.68 -15.88
C THR A 292 14.99 -32.38 -15.37
N ASP A 293 16.01 -32.76 -16.15
CA ASP A 293 17.41 -32.41 -15.89
C ASP A 293 17.75 -30.98 -16.37
N ASP A 294 16.81 -30.26 -16.97
CA ASP A 294 16.95 -28.83 -17.27
C ASP A 294 16.55 -27.99 -16.08
N PHE A 295 17.49 -27.73 -15.18
CA PHE A 295 17.32 -26.90 -14.00
C PHE A 295 18.52 -25.98 -13.76
N ASP A 296 18.34 -24.96 -12.96
CA ASP A 296 19.37 -23.99 -12.64
C ASP A 296 20.00 -24.21 -11.27
N TRP A 297 19.22 -24.69 -10.31
CA TRP A 297 19.65 -24.91 -8.94
C TRP A 297 18.85 -26.06 -8.31
N GLN A 298 19.43 -26.72 -7.31
CA GLN A 298 18.72 -27.73 -6.54
C GLN A 298 18.93 -27.54 -5.03
N SER A 299 17.87 -27.74 -4.26
CA SER A 299 17.96 -27.68 -2.80
C SER A 299 16.84 -28.46 -2.14
N LYS A 300 16.97 -28.66 -0.82
CA LYS A 300 15.97 -29.35 -0.01
C LYS A 300 14.89 -28.38 0.46
N ALA A 301 13.63 -28.81 0.36
CA ALA A 301 12.52 -28.15 1.00
C ALA A 301 12.57 -28.38 2.51
N PHE A 302 12.67 -27.31 3.32
CA PHE A 302 12.64 -27.44 4.78
C PHE A 302 11.31 -27.03 5.41
N VAL A 303 10.50 -26.22 4.71
CA VAL A 303 9.11 -25.90 5.05
C VAL A 303 8.27 -25.94 3.79
N VAL A 304 7.05 -26.44 3.91
CA VAL A 304 6.02 -26.42 2.84
C VAL A 304 4.72 -25.89 3.45
N GLU A 305 4.26 -24.75 2.96
CA GLU A 305 3.01 -24.10 3.36
C GLU A 305 1.98 -24.26 2.27
N ASN A 306 0.98 -25.13 2.46
CA ASN A 306 -0.12 -25.30 1.52
C ASN A 306 -1.32 -24.47 2.00
N LEU A 307 -1.68 -23.45 1.21
CA LEU A 307 -2.81 -22.56 1.49
C LEU A 307 -4.11 -22.97 0.77
N GLY A 308 -4.09 -24.10 0.07
CA GLY A 308 -5.23 -24.60 -0.69
C GLY A 308 -5.30 -24.04 -2.12
N SER A 309 -5.09 -22.77 -2.34
CA SER A 309 -4.96 -22.17 -3.69
C SER A 309 -3.53 -22.29 -4.24
N ASN A 310 -2.53 -22.01 -3.40
CA ASN A 310 -1.12 -21.99 -3.74
C ASN A 310 -0.33 -22.71 -2.66
N THR A 311 0.84 -23.23 -3.01
CA THR A 311 1.82 -23.80 -2.07
C THR A 311 3.09 -22.97 -2.11
N PHE A 312 3.59 -22.58 -0.93
CA PHE A 312 4.90 -21.94 -0.78
C PHE A 312 5.90 -22.94 -0.25
N VAL A 313 6.99 -23.11 -0.98
CA VAL A 313 8.08 -24.03 -0.64
C VAL A 313 9.30 -23.22 -0.26
N TYR A 314 9.79 -23.40 0.96
CA TYR A 314 10.97 -22.76 1.48
C TYR A 314 12.17 -23.70 1.31
N LEU A 315 13.15 -23.27 0.52
CA LEU A 315 14.34 -24.04 0.16
C LEU A 315 15.56 -23.53 0.93
N GLU A 316 16.40 -24.46 1.37
CA GLU A 316 17.66 -24.13 2.02
C GLU A 316 18.62 -23.43 1.05
N SER A 317 19.20 -22.29 1.45
CA SER A 317 20.28 -21.64 0.69
C SER A 317 21.32 -21.02 1.63
N PRO A 318 22.56 -20.79 1.16
CA PRO A 318 23.64 -20.23 1.99
C PRO A 318 23.32 -18.84 2.58
N ASN A 319 22.47 -18.08 1.92
CA ASN A 319 22.19 -16.67 2.27
C ASN A 319 20.77 -16.45 2.82
N GLY A 320 20.13 -17.51 3.31
CA GLY A 320 18.76 -17.51 3.81
C GLY A 320 17.79 -18.25 2.89
N PRO A 321 16.53 -18.43 3.31
CA PRO A 321 15.58 -19.23 2.56
C PRO A 321 15.26 -18.61 1.20
N ILE A 322 15.11 -19.47 0.18
CA ILE A 322 14.54 -19.12 -1.13
C ILE A 322 13.12 -19.68 -1.17
N ILE A 323 12.16 -18.83 -1.48
CA ILE A 323 10.74 -19.17 -1.51
C ILE A 323 10.32 -19.38 -2.97
N VAL A 324 9.70 -20.52 -3.22
CA VAL A 324 9.08 -20.86 -4.52
C VAL A 324 7.58 -20.95 -4.33
N GLU A 325 6.83 -20.31 -5.22
CA GLU A 325 5.38 -20.47 -5.29
C GLU A 325 5.04 -21.48 -6.38
N CYS A 326 4.19 -22.45 -6.04
CA CYS A 326 3.73 -23.46 -6.97
C CYS A 326 2.25 -23.78 -6.76
N GLU A 327 1.65 -24.50 -7.70
CA GLU A 327 0.26 -24.94 -7.62
C GLU A 327 0.07 -25.92 -6.46
N SER A 328 -1.14 -25.93 -5.88
CA SER A 328 -1.44 -26.70 -4.66
C SER A 328 -1.54 -28.22 -4.88
N ASP A 329 -1.63 -28.67 -6.13
CA ASP A 329 -1.70 -30.08 -6.51
C ASP A 329 -0.33 -30.78 -6.52
N GLN A 330 0.77 -30.03 -6.46
CA GLN A 330 2.11 -30.56 -6.34
C GLN A 330 2.32 -31.14 -4.93
N ASN A 331 2.38 -32.48 -4.83
CA ASN A 331 2.53 -33.16 -3.53
C ASN A 331 3.96 -33.12 -3.03
N ILE A 332 4.44 -31.92 -2.66
CA ILE A 332 5.80 -31.66 -2.19
C ILE A 332 5.88 -31.97 -0.69
N LYS A 333 6.98 -32.65 -0.29
CA LYS A 333 7.22 -33.00 1.11
C LYS A 333 8.46 -32.29 1.67
N THR A 334 8.38 -31.96 2.95
CA THR A 334 9.56 -31.51 3.70
C THR A 334 10.69 -32.54 3.61
N GLY A 335 11.91 -32.08 3.38
CA GLY A 335 13.10 -32.90 3.14
C GLY A 335 13.31 -33.34 1.69
N GLN A 336 12.34 -33.09 0.80
CA GLN A 336 12.44 -33.42 -0.62
C GLN A 336 13.48 -32.52 -1.31
N LEU A 337 14.34 -33.11 -2.13
CA LEU A 337 15.26 -32.39 -3.00
C LEU A 337 14.50 -31.94 -4.24
N LEU A 338 14.50 -30.65 -4.51
CA LEU A 338 13.79 -30.04 -5.63
C LEU A 338 14.79 -29.40 -6.61
N LYS A 339 14.53 -29.57 -7.88
CA LYS A 339 15.23 -28.91 -8.98
C LYS A 339 14.47 -27.65 -9.35
N ILE A 340 15.13 -26.51 -9.41
CA ILE A 340 14.52 -25.20 -9.63
C ILE A 340 15.04 -24.59 -10.90
N LYS A 341 14.14 -24.09 -11.74
CA LYS A 341 14.40 -23.30 -12.94
C LYS A 341 14.04 -21.84 -12.65
N PHE A 342 14.91 -20.91 -13.04
CA PHE A 342 14.71 -19.47 -12.86
C PHE A 342 14.23 -18.82 -14.14
N ASP A 343 13.22 -17.96 -14.06
CA ASP A 343 12.85 -17.09 -15.19
C ASP A 343 13.81 -15.88 -15.22
N THR A 344 14.85 -15.98 -16.05
CA THR A 344 15.88 -14.95 -16.18
C THR A 344 15.36 -13.64 -16.74
N ASN A 345 14.22 -13.63 -17.46
CA ASN A 345 13.59 -12.42 -17.97
C ASN A 345 12.92 -11.59 -16.85
N LYS A 346 12.74 -12.19 -15.68
CA LYS A 346 12.11 -11.58 -14.49
C LYS A 346 13.11 -11.22 -13.39
N PHE A 347 14.40 -11.26 -13.70
CA PHE A 347 15.41 -10.81 -12.75
C PHE A 347 15.31 -9.31 -12.52
N ASN A 348 15.25 -8.91 -11.27
CA ASN A 348 15.49 -7.55 -10.82
C ASN A 348 16.92 -7.47 -10.30
N LEU A 349 17.71 -6.55 -10.78
CA LEU A 349 19.11 -6.43 -10.41
C LEU A 349 19.32 -5.18 -9.57
N PHE A 350 20.04 -5.34 -8.47
CA PHE A 350 20.34 -4.26 -7.53
C PHE A 350 21.84 -4.18 -7.28
N ASN A 351 22.36 -2.95 -7.26
CA ASN A 351 23.70 -2.64 -6.80
C ASN A 351 23.57 -1.86 -5.48
N ASP A 352 24.27 -2.26 -4.43
CA ASP A 352 24.08 -1.79 -3.07
C ASP A 352 22.61 -1.89 -2.64
N HIS A 353 21.85 -0.84 -2.84
CA HIS A 353 20.41 -0.80 -2.49
C HIS A 353 19.50 -0.42 -3.66
N ASP A 354 20.04 0.08 -4.76
CA ASP A 354 19.28 0.65 -5.87
C ASP A 354 19.16 -0.31 -7.06
N SER A 355 18.02 -0.24 -7.79
CA SER A 355 17.83 -0.96 -9.05
C SER A 355 18.78 -0.43 -10.13
N ILE A 356 19.36 -1.34 -10.88
CA ILE A 356 20.30 -1.04 -11.99
C ILE A 356 19.72 -1.29 -13.37
N ILE A 357 18.48 -1.79 -13.44
CA ILE A 357 17.71 -2.03 -14.66
C ILE A 357 16.41 -1.24 -14.70
#